data_7245abb1b2c829c6a17489216f600414
#
_entry.id   7245abb1b2c829c6a17489216f600414
#
_cell.length_a   1.000
_cell.length_b   1.000
_cell.length_c   1.000
_cell.angle_alpha   90.00
_cell.angle_beta   90.00
_cell.angle_gamma   90.00
#
_symmetry.space_group_name_H-M   'P 1'
#
loop_
_entity.id
_entity.type
_entity.pdbx_description
1 polymer ?
#
loop_
_entity_poly.entity_id
_entity_poly.type
_entity_poly.pdbx_seq_one_letter_code
_entity_poly.pdbx_strand_id
1 'polypeptide(L)'
;MYDASLWKPSADLSTLQKRAQLLKAIRAFFDAREVMEVDTQCLSLGSITDPHIEVLTSQTRSQGEDLTYYLQTSPEFAMKRLLCAGSGSIYQLGKVFRAEEVGRRHSIEFTMLEWYRVDFDHWQLMDEIQQLLSVLLNDETLTCERLSYQLAFLCHTGLDPFTATLFQLQECAHEYTEYGLQEEDRDTLLELLFSSVVEPAIGQYTPCFIHSYPASQAALAKTHLDDKGQLVAARFELYWQGMELANGYHELTDANEQAKRFAEDKMTRIEMRLANRQFDERLISALAHGLPDCAGVALGVDRLLMLICHKSHIAEVLPFAHNRA
;
A
#
# COMPACT_ATOMS: atom_id res chain seq x y z
N MET A 1 27.15 27.64 -3.26
CA MET A 1 26.28 28.81 -3.58
C MET A 1 24.87 28.45 -3.11
N TYR A 2 24.30 29.26 -2.23
CA TYR A 2 22.91 29.07 -1.76
C TYR A 2 21.98 29.38 -2.94
N ASP A 3 21.19 28.39 -3.39
CA ASP A 3 20.20 28.63 -4.45
C ASP A 3 19.04 29.44 -3.84
N ALA A 4 19.00 30.72 -4.17
CA ALA A 4 17.98 31.65 -3.67
C ALA A 4 16.55 31.32 -4.14
N SER A 5 16.35 30.28 -4.95
CA SER A 5 15.04 29.82 -5.45
C SER A 5 14.45 28.69 -4.58
N LEU A 6 15.20 28.09 -3.66
CA LEU A 6 14.77 26.94 -2.86
C LEU A 6 13.56 27.21 -1.93
N TRP A 7 13.27 28.48 -1.61
CA TRP A 7 12.08 28.84 -0.83
C TRP A 7 10.75 28.65 -1.62
N LYS A 8 10.84 28.57 -2.94
CA LYS A 8 9.64 28.42 -3.78
C LYS A 8 9.08 27.00 -3.68
N PRO A 9 7.75 26.85 -3.74
CA PRO A 9 7.13 25.52 -3.79
C PRO A 9 7.61 24.74 -5.01
N SER A 10 7.59 23.42 -4.91
CA SER A 10 7.91 22.51 -5.99
C SER A 10 6.73 22.42 -6.98
N ALA A 11 5.51 22.30 -6.45
CA ALA A 11 4.29 22.33 -7.25
C ALA A 11 3.89 23.80 -7.56
N ASP A 12 3.26 24.02 -8.71
CA ASP A 12 2.63 25.29 -9.02
C ASP A 12 1.36 25.53 -8.16
N LEU A 13 0.94 26.80 -8.02
CA LEU A 13 -0.19 27.15 -7.17
C LEU A 13 -1.51 26.55 -7.67
N SER A 14 -1.68 26.35 -8.97
CA SER A 14 -2.88 25.73 -9.54
C SER A 14 -2.98 24.25 -9.16
N THR A 15 -1.88 23.53 -9.13
CA THR A 15 -1.77 22.16 -8.64
C THR A 15 -2.05 22.08 -7.14
N LEU A 16 -1.54 23.04 -6.34
CA LEU A 16 -1.85 23.09 -4.90
C LEU A 16 -3.32 23.38 -4.62
N GLN A 17 -3.97 24.21 -5.45
CA GLN A 17 -5.43 24.44 -5.36
C GLN A 17 -6.22 23.16 -5.67
N LYS A 18 -5.83 22.41 -6.71
CA LYS A 18 -6.43 21.10 -7.02
C LYS A 18 -6.22 20.10 -5.89
N ARG A 19 -5.02 20.07 -5.29
CA ARG A 19 -4.76 19.28 -4.09
C ARG A 19 -5.74 19.60 -2.97
N ALA A 20 -5.95 20.87 -2.66
CA ALA A 20 -6.87 21.28 -1.61
C ALA A 20 -8.33 20.86 -1.91
N GLN A 21 -8.75 20.96 -3.18
CA GLN A 21 -10.06 20.50 -3.63
C GLN A 21 -10.19 18.96 -3.50
N LEU A 22 -9.17 18.20 -3.92
CA LEU A 22 -9.12 16.74 -3.79
C LEU A 22 -9.28 16.29 -2.34
N LEU A 23 -8.49 16.85 -1.42
CA LEU A 23 -8.56 16.51 0.01
C LEU A 23 -9.94 16.84 0.60
N LYS A 24 -10.56 17.95 0.18
CA LYS A 24 -11.92 18.30 0.60
C LYS A 24 -12.96 17.32 0.04
N ALA A 25 -12.84 16.91 -1.22
CA ALA A 25 -13.76 15.97 -1.85
C ALA A 25 -13.68 14.57 -1.21
N ILE A 26 -12.47 14.11 -0.87
CA ILE A 26 -12.26 12.85 -0.12
C ILE A 26 -13.02 12.90 1.21
N ARG A 27 -12.86 13.96 2.00
CA ARG A 27 -13.57 14.10 3.29
C ARG A 27 -15.09 14.12 3.12
N ALA A 28 -15.59 14.85 2.13
CA ALA A 28 -17.02 14.89 1.84
C ALA A 28 -17.58 13.51 1.42
N PHE A 29 -16.78 12.71 0.70
CA PHE A 29 -17.17 11.35 0.30
C PHE A 29 -17.39 10.43 1.51
N PHE A 30 -16.49 10.46 2.49
CA PHE A 30 -16.57 9.64 3.70
C PHE A 30 -17.60 10.18 4.71
N ASP A 31 -17.71 11.51 4.83
CA ASP A 31 -18.74 12.15 5.66
C ASP A 31 -20.16 11.76 5.23
N ALA A 32 -20.43 11.78 3.91
CA ALA A 32 -21.71 11.34 3.35
C ALA A 32 -22.02 9.83 3.57
N ARG A 33 -21.04 9.04 3.99
CA ARG A 33 -21.14 7.59 4.29
C ARG A 33 -21.03 7.28 5.77
N GLU A 34 -21.01 8.31 6.61
CA GLU A 34 -20.90 8.19 8.08
C GLU A 34 -19.65 7.39 8.51
N VAL A 35 -18.55 7.49 7.74
CA VAL A 35 -17.24 6.91 8.07
C VAL A 35 -16.46 7.93 8.86
N MET A 36 -16.08 7.60 10.09
CA MET A 36 -15.40 8.52 11.00
C MET A 36 -13.96 8.80 10.59
N GLU A 37 -13.58 10.10 10.45
CA GLU A 37 -12.16 10.48 10.31
C GLU A 37 -11.43 10.24 11.62
N VAL A 38 -10.27 9.57 11.57
CA VAL A 38 -9.38 9.40 12.70
C VAL A 38 -8.02 10.04 12.40
N ASP A 39 -7.30 10.39 13.46
CA ASP A 39 -5.97 11.02 13.39
C ASP A 39 -5.04 10.29 14.37
N THR A 40 -4.39 9.25 13.88
CA THR A 40 -3.47 8.43 14.69
C THR A 40 -2.08 9.05 14.73
N GLN A 41 -1.33 8.76 15.81
CA GLN A 41 0.00 9.29 16.01
C GLN A 41 0.97 8.82 14.93
N CYS A 42 1.74 9.74 14.37
CA CYS A 42 2.81 9.42 13.43
C CYS A 42 4.00 8.69 14.07
N LEU A 43 4.19 8.82 15.38
CA LEU A 43 5.29 8.22 16.13
C LEU A 43 4.79 7.02 16.94
N SER A 44 5.47 5.89 16.80
CA SER A 44 5.20 4.65 17.56
C SER A 44 6.48 4.16 18.26
N LEU A 45 6.32 3.48 19.39
CA LEU A 45 7.42 2.77 20.07
C LEU A 45 7.72 1.41 19.42
N GLY A 46 6.86 0.94 18.51
CA GLY A 46 7.04 -0.29 17.75
C GLY A 46 6.92 -0.05 16.25
N SER A 47 7.72 -0.78 15.48
CA SER A 47 7.75 -0.77 14.03
C SER A 47 6.90 -1.88 13.44
N ILE A 48 6.65 -1.79 12.13
CA ILE A 48 6.13 -2.91 11.32
C ILE A 48 7.19 -4.00 11.14
N THR A 49 6.76 -5.19 10.77
CA THR A 49 7.63 -6.36 10.55
C THR A 49 8.12 -6.49 9.11
N ASP A 50 7.39 -5.94 8.15
CA ASP A 50 7.65 -6.06 6.71
C ASP A 50 9.15 -5.84 6.38
N PRO A 51 9.81 -6.83 5.71
CA PRO A 51 11.22 -6.72 5.36
C PRO A 51 11.50 -5.74 4.21
N HIS A 52 10.52 -5.44 3.38
CA HIS A 52 10.69 -4.61 2.18
C HIS A 52 10.36 -3.14 2.42
N ILE A 53 9.87 -2.76 3.61
CA ILE A 53 9.58 -1.38 3.96
C ILE A 53 10.56 -0.86 5.01
N GLU A 54 11.41 0.10 4.63
CA GLU A 54 12.29 0.76 5.56
C GLU A 54 11.59 1.94 6.26
N VAL A 55 11.87 2.08 7.58
CA VAL A 55 11.21 3.06 8.45
C VAL A 55 12.15 4.18 8.84
N LEU A 56 11.62 5.40 8.91
CA LEU A 56 12.32 6.50 9.55
C LEU A 56 12.23 6.37 11.06
N THR A 57 13.31 6.71 11.75
CA THR A 57 13.38 6.73 13.22
C THR A 57 13.66 8.11 13.75
N SER A 58 13.16 8.39 14.95
CA SER A 58 13.47 9.59 15.72
C SER A 58 13.95 9.18 17.11
N GLN A 59 15.07 9.72 17.55
CA GLN A 59 15.62 9.49 18.89
C GLN A 59 15.34 10.69 19.77
N THR A 60 14.90 10.43 20.98
CA THR A 60 14.69 11.45 22.00
C THR A 60 15.04 10.93 23.39
N ARG A 61 15.24 11.83 24.33
CA ARG A 61 15.46 11.46 25.73
C ARG A 61 14.23 11.83 26.55
N SER A 62 13.63 10.84 27.20
CA SER A 62 12.46 11.03 28.07
C SER A 62 12.73 10.39 29.42
N GLN A 63 12.51 11.12 30.50
CA GLN A 63 12.69 10.66 31.90
C GLN A 63 14.10 10.07 32.19
N GLY A 64 15.13 10.52 31.44
CA GLY A 64 16.50 10.05 31.61
C GLY A 64 16.89 8.84 30.76
N GLU A 65 15.95 8.24 30.03
CA GLU A 65 16.17 7.13 29.12
C GLU A 65 16.17 7.59 27.66
N ASP A 66 17.01 6.97 26.84
CA ASP A 66 17.03 7.20 25.39
C ASP A 66 15.92 6.34 24.75
N LEU A 67 14.99 6.98 24.06
CA LEU A 67 13.86 6.35 23.37
C LEU A 67 14.01 6.49 21.87
N THR A 68 13.76 5.39 21.16
CA THR A 68 13.63 5.40 19.70
C THR A 68 12.16 5.30 19.34
N TYR A 69 11.69 6.23 18.53
CA TYR A 69 10.38 6.18 17.89
C TYR A 69 10.53 5.84 16.43
N TYR A 70 9.54 5.13 15.92
CA TYR A 70 9.40 4.77 14.51
C TYR A 70 8.27 5.61 13.90
N LEU A 71 8.54 6.27 12.77
CA LEU A 71 7.51 6.98 12.03
C LEU A 71 6.65 5.97 11.27
N GLN A 72 5.32 6.20 11.28
CA GLN A 72 4.37 5.29 10.63
C GLN A 72 4.60 5.23 9.12
N THR A 73 4.65 4.03 8.58
CA THR A 73 4.69 3.76 7.12
C THR A 73 3.29 3.64 6.52
N SER A 74 2.29 3.42 7.39
CA SER A 74 0.85 3.40 7.23
C SER A 74 0.23 3.50 8.62
N PRO A 75 -0.98 4.03 8.80
CA PRO A 75 -1.69 4.04 10.07
C PRO A 75 -2.34 2.68 10.43
N GLU A 76 -2.17 1.64 9.63
CA GLU A 76 -2.85 0.33 9.72
C GLU A 76 -2.88 -0.25 11.13
N PHE A 77 -1.72 -0.36 11.82
CA PHE A 77 -1.66 -0.97 13.15
C PHE A 77 -2.46 -0.19 14.19
N ALA A 78 -2.45 1.14 14.10
CA ALA A 78 -3.23 1.98 14.99
C ALA A 78 -4.72 1.94 14.67
N MET A 79 -5.09 1.98 13.37
CA MET A 79 -6.47 1.92 12.92
C MET A 79 -7.11 0.56 13.23
N LYS A 80 -6.42 -0.55 13.01
CA LYS A 80 -6.91 -1.89 13.40
C LYS A 80 -7.14 -2.00 14.91
N ARG A 81 -6.31 -1.37 15.73
CA ARG A 81 -6.55 -1.30 17.18
C ARG A 81 -7.80 -0.49 17.53
N LEU A 82 -8.12 0.56 16.77
CA LEU A 82 -9.37 1.30 16.93
C LEU A 82 -10.58 0.45 16.52
N LEU A 83 -10.50 -0.32 15.44
CA LEU A 83 -11.54 -1.28 15.03
C LEU A 83 -11.78 -2.32 16.11
N CYS A 84 -10.72 -2.90 16.71
CA CYS A 84 -10.82 -3.84 17.83
C CYS A 84 -11.45 -3.20 19.09
N ALA A 85 -11.31 -1.88 19.24
CA ALA A 85 -11.94 -1.12 20.31
C ALA A 85 -13.39 -0.70 20.01
N GLY A 86 -13.93 -1.09 18.83
CA GLY A 86 -15.34 -0.85 18.47
C GLY A 86 -15.58 0.51 17.81
N SER A 87 -14.61 1.09 17.13
CA SER A 87 -14.77 2.38 16.45
C SER A 87 -15.82 2.39 15.33
N GLY A 88 -16.19 1.22 14.78
CA GLY A 88 -16.93 1.13 13.52
C GLY A 88 -16.02 1.43 12.32
N SER A 89 -16.62 1.74 11.16
CA SER A 89 -15.87 2.09 9.94
C SER A 89 -15.16 3.43 10.12
N ILE A 90 -13.88 3.49 9.73
CA ILE A 90 -13.00 4.65 9.94
C ILE A 90 -12.13 4.92 8.71
N TYR A 91 -11.70 6.17 8.56
CA TYR A 91 -10.66 6.53 7.59
C TYR A 91 -9.65 7.50 8.22
N GLN A 92 -8.44 7.50 7.67
CA GLN A 92 -7.41 8.51 7.96
C GLN A 92 -6.87 9.08 6.66
N LEU A 93 -6.76 10.41 6.60
CA LEU A 93 -6.15 11.14 5.50
C LEU A 93 -4.97 11.94 6.06
N GLY A 94 -3.75 11.40 5.96
CA GLY A 94 -2.61 11.94 6.66
C GLY A 94 -1.27 11.65 6.03
N LYS A 95 -0.21 12.07 6.73
CA LYS A 95 1.16 11.83 6.32
C LYS A 95 1.67 10.48 6.82
N VAL A 96 2.39 9.81 5.93
CA VAL A 96 3.13 8.59 6.21
C VAL A 96 4.55 8.72 5.68
N PHE A 97 5.44 7.83 6.15
CA PHE A 97 6.87 7.98 5.98
C PHE A 97 7.50 6.63 5.62
N ARG A 98 8.23 6.57 4.51
CA ARG A 98 9.01 5.40 4.14
C ARG A 98 10.43 5.84 3.80
N ALA A 99 11.40 5.30 4.50
CA ALA A 99 12.81 5.58 4.23
C ALA A 99 13.19 5.01 2.86
N GLU A 100 14.22 5.63 2.25
CA GLU A 100 14.80 5.18 0.97
C GLU A 100 13.87 5.25 -0.26
N GLU A 101 12.59 5.54 -0.09
CA GLU A 101 11.66 5.74 -1.20
C GLU A 101 11.79 7.15 -1.79
N VAL A 102 12.81 7.35 -2.64
CA VAL A 102 13.00 8.59 -3.40
C VAL A 102 13.05 8.28 -4.88
N GLY A 103 12.11 8.84 -5.64
CA GLY A 103 12.04 8.58 -7.06
C GLY A 103 10.99 9.42 -7.77
N ARG A 104 10.78 9.09 -9.03
CA ARG A 104 9.81 9.78 -9.87
C ARG A 104 8.38 9.73 -9.31
N ARG A 105 8.01 8.61 -8.67
CA ARG A 105 6.68 8.32 -8.12
C ARG A 105 6.67 8.15 -6.59
N HIS A 106 7.82 8.42 -5.94
CA HIS A 106 8.03 8.17 -4.51
C HIS A 106 8.61 9.38 -3.82
N SER A 107 8.21 9.58 -2.56
CA SER A 107 8.75 10.58 -1.64
C SER A 107 8.78 9.98 -0.25
N ILE A 108 9.84 10.28 0.51
CA ILE A 108 10.01 9.81 1.89
C ILE A 108 8.79 10.14 2.77
N GLU A 109 8.23 11.33 2.58
CA GLU A 109 6.97 11.77 3.20
C GLU A 109 5.93 11.96 2.10
N PHE A 110 4.78 11.30 2.23
CA PHE A 110 3.69 11.41 1.28
C PHE A 110 2.33 11.37 1.99
N THR A 111 1.26 11.66 1.26
CA THR A 111 -0.10 11.64 1.79
C THR A 111 -0.78 10.35 1.40
N MET A 112 -1.25 9.64 2.41
CA MET A 112 -2.04 8.41 2.28
C MET A 112 -3.47 8.67 2.73
N LEU A 113 -4.41 8.12 1.99
CA LEU A 113 -5.78 7.88 2.40
C LEU A 113 -5.90 6.41 2.72
N GLU A 114 -6.20 6.07 3.97
CA GLU A 114 -6.40 4.68 4.39
C GLU A 114 -7.75 4.57 5.09
N TRP A 115 -8.54 3.52 4.77
CA TRP A 115 -9.83 3.34 5.40
C TRP A 115 -10.20 1.88 5.54
N TYR A 116 -11.08 1.62 6.50
CA TYR A 116 -11.58 0.31 6.86
C TYR A 116 -13.10 0.34 6.92
N ARG A 117 -13.72 -0.65 6.30
CA ARG A 117 -15.17 -0.82 6.29
C ARG A 117 -15.53 -2.11 7.02
N VAL A 118 -16.20 -1.97 8.16
CA VAL A 118 -16.75 -3.11 8.92
C VAL A 118 -17.85 -3.76 8.09
N ASP A 119 -17.91 -5.09 8.12
CA ASP A 119 -18.83 -5.95 7.37
C ASP A 119 -18.69 -5.88 5.82
N PHE A 120 -17.60 -5.30 5.31
CA PHE A 120 -17.25 -5.37 3.91
C PHE A 120 -16.24 -6.49 3.64
N ASP A 121 -16.37 -7.10 2.47
CA ASP A 121 -15.29 -7.86 1.85
C ASP A 121 -14.46 -6.98 0.87
N HIS A 122 -13.44 -7.58 0.28
CA HIS A 122 -12.57 -6.85 -0.66
C HIS A 122 -13.29 -6.50 -1.98
N TRP A 123 -14.35 -7.21 -2.38
CA TRP A 123 -15.13 -6.90 -3.57
C TRP A 123 -15.95 -5.62 -3.38
N GLN A 124 -16.63 -5.52 -2.25
CA GLN A 124 -17.39 -4.33 -1.86
C GLN A 124 -16.48 -3.10 -1.71
N LEU A 125 -15.25 -3.33 -1.21
CA LEU A 125 -14.27 -2.26 -1.07
C LEU A 125 -13.75 -1.78 -2.45
N MET A 126 -13.53 -2.68 -3.40
CA MET A 126 -13.22 -2.30 -4.79
C MET A 126 -14.35 -1.47 -5.44
N ASP A 127 -15.62 -1.82 -5.17
CA ASP A 127 -16.78 -1.03 -5.61
C ASP A 127 -16.76 0.39 -5.01
N GLU A 128 -16.44 0.52 -3.72
CA GLU A 128 -16.36 1.81 -3.05
C GLU A 128 -15.20 2.67 -3.57
N ILE A 129 -14.05 2.05 -3.90
CA ILE A 129 -12.93 2.75 -4.56
C ILE A 129 -13.34 3.29 -5.93
N GLN A 130 -14.03 2.48 -6.74
CA GLN A 130 -14.54 2.94 -8.05
C GLN A 130 -15.49 4.13 -7.88
N GLN A 131 -16.39 4.10 -6.89
CA GLN A 131 -17.28 5.23 -6.57
C GLN A 131 -16.49 6.46 -6.12
N LEU A 132 -15.48 6.29 -5.28
CA LEU A 132 -14.59 7.38 -4.84
C LEU A 132 -13.91 8.02 -6.05
N LEU A 133 -13.30 7.22 -6.93
CA LEU A 133 -12.64 7.73 -8.14
C LEU A 133 -13.62 8.45 -9.06
N SER A 134 -14.84 7.91 -9.26
CA SER A 134 -15.90 8.56 -10.04
C SER A 134 -16.21 9.97 -9.52
N VAL A 135 -16.36 10.12 -8.21
CA VAL A 135 -16.58 11.43 -7.57
C VAL A 135 -15.38 12.37 -7.73
N LEU A 136 -14.16 11.87 -7.49
CA LEU A 136 -12.95 12.69 -7.53
C LEU A 136 -12.59 13.16 -8.94
N LEU A 137 -12.95 12.38 -9.95
CA LEU A 137 -12.73 12.69 -11.37
C LEU A 137 -13.92 13.40 -12.01
N ASN A 138 -15.04 13.49 -11.29
CA ASN A 138 -16.32 13.97 -11.81
C ASN A 138 -16.75 13.22 -13.09
N ASP A 139 -16.61 11.90 -13.08
CA ASP A 139 -16.93 11.00 -14.17
C ASP A 139 -17.83 9.85 -13.67
N GLU A 140 -19.14 10.00 -13.85
CA GLU A 140 -20.13 8.99 -13.46
C GLU A 140 -20.10 7.73 -14.34
N THR A 141 -19.38 7.77 -15.45
CA THR A 141 -19.25 6.63 -16.37
C THR A 141 -18.00 5.79 -16.11
N LEU A 142 -17.17 6.21 -15.16
CA LEU A 142 -15.93 5.52 -14.82
C LEU A 142 -16.21 4.08 -14.43
N THR A 143 -15.55 3.17 -15.10
CA THR A 143 -15.51 1.75 -14.76
C THR A 143 -14.08 1.32 -14.53
N CYS A 144 -13.86 0.41 -13.58
CA CYS A 144 -12.57 -0.21 -13.37
C CYS A 144 -12.58 -1.65 -13.88
N GLU A 145 -11.56 -2.03 -14.60
CA GLU A 145 -11.32 -3.43 -14.96
C GLU A 145 -10.98 -4.24 -13.71
N ARG A 146 -11.26 -5.54 -13.74
CA ARG A 146 -10.90 -6.50 -12.67
C ARG A 146 -10.29 -7.74 -13.29
N LEU A 147 -9.03 -8.00 -12.97
CA LEU A 147 -8.29 -9.16 -13.44
C LEU A 147 -7.75 -9.93 -12.24
N SER A 148 -7.84 -11.25 -12.26
CA SER A 148 -7.10 -12.04 -11.29
C SER A 148 -5.59 -11.93 -11.56
N TYR A 149 -4.78 -12.02 -10.51
CA TYR A 149 -3.32 -12.07 -10.62
C TYR A 149 -2.88 -13.15 -11.63
N GLN A 150 -3.50 -14.34 -11.57
CA GLN A 150 -3.23 -15.43 -12.52
C GLN A 150 -3.45 -14.98 -13.96
N LEU A 151 -4.61 -14.38 -14.25
CA LEU A 151 -4.95 -14.00 -15.62
C LEU A 151 -4.03 -12.89 -16.13
N ALA A 152 -3.79 -11.86 -15.33
CA ALA A 152 -2.90 -10.77 -15.69
C ALA A 152 -1.46 -11.28 -15.96
N PHE A 153 -0.93 -12.11 -15.06
CA PHE A 153 0.40 -12.69 -15.21
C PHE A 153 0.51 -13.57 -16.46
N LEU A 154 -0.45 -14.49 -16.64
CA LEU A 154 -0.47 -15.39 -17.81
C LEU A 154 -0.56 -14.61 -19.13
N CYS A 155 -1.41 -13.59 -19.21
CA CYS A 155 -1.60 -12.80 -20.42
C CYS A 155 -0.33 -12.06 -20.86
N HIS A 156 0.50 -11.63 -19.92
CA HIS A 156 1.65 -10.76 -20.22
C HIS A 156 3.00 -11.49 -20.19
N THR A 157 3.13 -12.58 -19.43
CA THR A 157 4.38 -13.35 -19.34
C THR A 157 4.30 -14.69 -20.09
N GLY A 158 3.08 -15.16 -20.40
CA GLY A 158 2.86 -16.51 -20.94
C GLY A 158 2.98 -17.63 -19.91
N LEU A 159 3.22 -17.33 -18.63
CA LEU A 159 3.40 -18.27 -17.54
C LEU A 159 2.22 -18.24 -16.56
N ASP A 160 1.81 -19.40 -16.06
CA ASP A 160 0.87 -19.47 -14.94
C ASP A 160 1.63 -19.31 -13.61
N PRO A 161 1.37 -18.26 -12.82
CA PRO A 161 2.13 -17.97 -11.60
C PRO A 161 1.97 -19.04 -10.52
N PHE A 162 0.95 -19.88 -10.57
CA PHE A 162 0.74 -20.95 -9.58
C PHE A 162 1.42 -22.27 -9.96
N THR A 163 1.63 -22.52 -11.24
CA THR A 163 2.13 -23.83 -11.73
C THR A 163 3.49 -23.76 -12.43
N ALA A 164 3.93 -22.56 -12.87
CA ALA A 164 5.24 -22.37 -13.49
C ALA A 164 6.36 -22.84 -12.54
N THR A 165 7.34 -23.56 -13.07
CA THR A 165 8.51 -23.99 -12.31
C THR A 165 9.44 -22.81 -12.03
N LEU A 166 10.29 -22.92 -10.99
CA LEU A 166 11.29 -21.90 -10.69
C LEU A 166 12.15 -21.59 -11.93
N PHE A 167 12.59 -22.63 -12.65
CA PHE A 167 13.39 -22.48 -13.86
C PHE A 167 12.67 -21.67 -14.96
N GLN A 168 11.36 -21.92 -15.19
CA GLN A 168 10.59 -21.12 -16.15
C GLN A 168 10.47 -19.65 -15.76
N LEU A 169 10.29 -19.37 -14.46
CA LEU A 169 10.27 -18.00 -13.95
C LEU A 169 11.64 -17.33 -14.10
N GLN A 170 12.73 -18.04 -13.81
CA GLN A 170 14.09 -17.56 -14.01
C GLN A 170 14.42 -17.25 -15.46
N GLU A 171 14.07 -18.13 -16.40
CA GLU A 171 14.26 -17.89 -17.82
C GLU A 171 13.47 -16.68 -18.30
N CYS A 172 12.20 -16.57 -17.92
CA CYS A 172 11.39 -15.40 -18.27
C CYS A 172 11.97 -14.11 -17.65
N ALA A 173 12.37 -14.12 -16.38
CA ALA A 173 12.97 -12.96 -15.71
C ALA A 173 14.33 -12.55 -16.33
N HIS A 174 15.07 -13.50 -16.87
CA HIS A 174 16.36 -13.23 -17.53
C HIS A 174 16.20 -12.38 -18.81
N GLU A 175 15.03 -12.42 -19.47
CA GLU A 175 14.77 -11.55 -20.62
C GLU A 175 14.71 -10.07 -20.24
N TYR A 176 14.47 -9.76 -18.96
CA TYR A 176 14.29 -8.40 -18.44
C TYR A 176 15.45 -7.93 -17.54
N THR A 177 16.20 -8.87 -16.95
CA THR A 177 17.34 -8.55 -16.07
C THR A 177 18.35 -9.70 -16.03
N GLU A 178 19.64 -9.35 -16.01
CA GLU A 178 20.72 -10.33 -15.85
C GLU A 178 20.65 -11.09 -14.52
N TYR A 179 20.00 -10.53 -13.51
CA TYR A 179 19.82 -11.12 -12.18
C TYR A 179 18.82 -12.29 -12.17
N GLY A 180 17.90 -12.37 -13.12
CA GLY A 180 16.81 -13.34 -13.14
C GLY A 180 17.23 -14.79 -12.98
N LEU A 181 18.32 -15.22 -13.59
CA LEU A 181 18.83 -16.60 -13.48
C LEU A 181 19.48 -16.93 -12.13
N GLN A 182 19.80 -15.93 -11.32
CA GLN A 182 20.48 -16.09 -10.04
C GLN A 182 19.52 -16.10 -8.86
N GLU A 183 18.27 -15.65 -9.09
CA GLU A 183 17.27 -15.59 -8.05
C GLU A 183 16.67 -16.97 -7.78
N GLU A 184 16.72 -17.39 -6.53
CA GLU A 184 16.21 -18.70 -6.07
C GLU A 184 14.87 -18.59 -5.34
N ASP A 185 14.48 -17.37 -4.94
CA ASP A 185 13.19 -17.12 -4.31
C ASP A 185 12.10 -16.92 -5.36
N ARG A 186 11.05 -17.74 -5.25
CA ARG A 186 9.93 -17.74 -6.18
C ARG A 186 9.13 -16.45 -6.15
N ASP A 187 8.86 -15.93 -4.95
CA ASP A 187 8.02 -14.75 -4.80
C ASP A 187 8.76 -13.50 -5.30
N THR A 188 10.06 -13.41 -5.07
CA THR A 188 10.92 -12.37 -5.67
C THR A 188 10.87 -12.39 -7.20
N LEU A 189 10.90 -13.58 -7.84
CA LEU A 189 10.75 -13.68 -9.30
C LEU A 189 9.35 -13.27 -9.78
N LEU A 190 8.30 -13.66 -9.06
CA LEU A 190 6.94 -13.25 -9.38
C LEU A 190 6.76 -11.74 -9.29
N GLU A 191 7.28 -11.09 -8.24
CA GLU A 191 7.26 -9.64 -8.07
C GLU A 191 8.07 -8.91 -9.14
N LEU A 192 9.26 -9.42 -9.46
CA LEU A 192 10.10 -8.88 -10.52
C LEU A 192 9.39 -8.91 -11.88
N LEU A 193 8.81 -10.06 -12.25
CA LEU A 193 8.06 -10.21 -13.49
C LEU A 193 6.78 -9.37 -13.49
N PHE A 194 6.08 -9.31 -12.37
CA PHE A 194 4.87 -8.50 -12.26
C PHE A 194 5.19 -7.02 -12.46
N SER A 195 6.18 -6.49 -11.75
CA SER A 195 6.56 -5.07 -11.83
C SER A 195 7.19 -4.67 -13.17
N SER A 196 7.95 -5.59 -13.79
CA SER A 196 8.66 -5.28 -15.04
C SER A 196 7.81 -5.49 -16.29
N VAL A 197 6.85 -6.42 -16.26
CA VAL A 197 6.10 -6.87 -17.45
C VAL A 197 4.61 -6.60 -17.33
N VAL A 198 3.98 -6.97 -16.21
CA VAL A 198 2.53 -6.90 -16.04
C VAL A 198 2.08 -5.48 -15.71
N GLU A 199 2.65 -4.86 -14.67
CA GLU A 199 2.29 -3.52 -14.22
C GLU A 199 2.34 -2.47 -15.34
N PRO A 200 3.39 -2.40 -16.19
CA PRO A 200 3.42 -1.46 -17.29
C PRO A 200 2.33 -1.69 -18.35
N ALA A 201 1.74 -2.88 -18.42
CA ALA A 201 0.79 -3.25 -19.45
C ALA A 201 -0.69 -3.09 -19.04
N ILE A 202 -0.97 -3.13 -17.73
CA ILE A 202 -2.34 -3.04 -17.20
C ILE A 202 -2.76 -1.60 -16.89
N GLY A 203 -4.07 -1.38 -16.83
CA GLY A 203 -4.61 -0.08 -16.39
C GLY A 203 -4.26 1.11 -17.29
N GLN A 204 -3.91 0.91 -18.55
CA GLN A 204 -3.41 1.98 -19.42
C GLN A 204 -4.50 3.00 -19.78
N TYR A 205 -5.70 2.55 -20.01
CA TYR A 205 -6.84 3.40 -20.43
C TYR A 205 -7.86 3.60 -19.32
N THR A 206 -8.17 2.54 -18.58
CA THR A 206 -9.08 2.54 -17.43
C THR A 206 -8.36 1.99 -16.22
N PRO A 207 -8.70 2.42 -14.98
CA PRO A 207 -8.13 1.81 -13.79
C PRO A 207 -8.40 0.30 -13.76
N CYS A 208 -7.42 -0.48 -13.32
CA CYS A 208 -7.51 -1.94 -13.28
C CYS A 208 -7.19 -2.47 -11.89
N PHE A 209 -8.12 -3.20 -11.30
CA PHE A 209 -7.87 -3.97 -10.10
C PHE A 209 -7.23 -5.31 -10.46
N ILE A 210 -6.14 -5.62 -9.79
CA ILE A 210 -5.58 -6.97 -9.75
C ILE A 210 -5.95 -7.59 -8.41
N HIS A 211 -6.57 -8.77 -8.43
CA HIS A 211 -7.05 -9.45 -7.22
C HIS A 211 -6.60 -10.91 -7.16
N SER A 212 -6.87 -11.58 -6.04
CA SER A 212 -6.55 -13.01 -5.86
C SER A 212 -5.05 -13.30 -6.05
N TYR A 213 -4.23 -12.58 -5.31
CA TYR A 213 -2.77 -12.77 -5.28
C TYR A 213 -2.42 -14.17 -4.76
N PRO A 214 -1.22 -14.71 -5.06
CA PRO A 214 -0.72 -15.91 -4.42
C PRO A 214 -0.76 -15.80 -2.88
N ALA A 215 -1.08 -16.91 -2.20
CA ALA A 215 -1.18 -16.90 -0.73
C ALA A 215 0.14 -16.55 -0.03
N SER A 216 1.29 -16.80 -0.67
CA SER A 216 2.61 -16.35 -0.19
C SER A 216 2.73 -14.82 -0.15
N GLN A 217 1.96 -14.10 -0.97
CA GLN A 217 1.92 -12.64 -1.03
C GLN A 217 0.70 -12.06 -0.28
N ALA A 218 0.12 -12.81 0.65
CA ALA A 218 -1.10 -12.41 1.36
C ALA A 218 -0.90 -11.20 2.28
N ALA A 219 0.32 -10.90 2.71
CA ALA A 219 0.58 -9.85 3.71
C ALA A 219 -0.39 -9.96 4.92
N LEU A 220 -1.27 -9.00 5.10
CA LEU A 220 -2.25 -8.93 6.20
C LEU A 220 -3.67 -9.37 5.77
N ALA A 221 -3.82 -9.95 4.56
CA ALA A 221 -5.10 -10.43 4.05
C ALA A 221 -5.45 -11.84 4.54
N LYS A 222 -6.75 -12.13 4.59
CA LYS A 222 -7.26 -13.51 4.65
C LYS A 222 -6.84 -14.28 3.40
N THR A 223 -6.73 -15.60 3.54
CA THR A 223 -6.56 -16.52 2.40
C THR A 223 -7.79 -17.40 2.25
N HIS A 224 -8.11 -17.79 1.02
CA HIS A 224 -9.23 -18.69 0.70
C HIS A 224 -8.92 -19.50 -0.57
N LEU A 225 -9.70 -20.54 -0.80
CA LEU A 225 -9.64 -21.26 -2.07
C LEU A 225 -10.49 -20.54 -3.10
N ASP A 226 -9.94 -20.32 -4.29
CA ASP A 226 -10.68 -19.80 -5.44
C ASP A 226 -11.57 -20.91 -6.07
N ASP A 227 -12.31 -20.55 -7.12
CA ASP A 227 -13.19 -21.49 -7.83
C ASP A 227 -12.45 -22.67 -8.51
N LYS A 228 -11.12 -22.56 -8.66
CA LYS A 228 -10.24 -23.62 -9.21
C LYS A 228 -9.58 -24.46 -8.11
N GLY A 229 -9.84 -24.15 -6.84
CA GLY A 229 -9.22 -24.80 -5.68
C GLY A 229 -7.78 -24.35 -5.40
N GLN A 230 -7.37 -23.20 -5.92
CA GLN A 230 -6.07 -22.60 -5.63
C GLN A 230 -6.17 -21.73 -4.35
N LEU A 231 -5.16 -21.81 -3.49
CA LEU A 231 -5.10 -20.96 -2.30
C LEU A 231 -4.63 -19.56 -2.70
N VAL A 232 -5.51 -18.57 -2.54
CA VAL A 232 -5.26 -17.17 -2.91
C VAL A 232 -5.50 -16.23 -1.73
N ALA A 233 -4.86 -15.07 -1.79
CA ALA A 233 -5.09 -13.99 -0.85
C ALA A 233 -6.32 -13.16 -1.26
N ALA A 234 -7.15 -12.79 -0.31
CA ALA A 234 -8.20 -11.79 -0.46
C ALA A 234 -7.59 -10.38 -0.45
N ARG A 235 -6.65 -10.15 -1.37
CA ARG A 235 -5.87 -8.95 -1.60
C ARG A 235 -6.18 -8.42 -2.99
N PHE A 236 -6.20 -7.12 -3.13
CA PHE A 236 -6.25 -6.46 -4.42
C PHE A 236 -5.33 -5.23 -4.45
N GLU A 237 -4.88 -4.88 -5.64
CA GLU A 237 -4.21 -3.62 -5.91
C GLU A 237 -4.88 -2.92 -7.08
N LEU A 238 -4.85 -1.59 -7.08
CA LEU A 238 -5.39 -0.77 -8.14
C LEU A 238 -4.25 -0.14 -8.94
N TYR A 239 -4.24 -0.39 -10.25
CA TYR A 239 -3.28 0.16 -11.19
C TYR A 239 -3.93 1.13 -12.16
N TRP A 240 -3.27 2.22 -12.45
CA TRP A 240 -3.68 3.15 -13.49
C TRP A 240 -2.47 3.83 -14.13
N GLN A 241 -2.38 3.77 -15.47
CA GLN A 241 -1.27 4.29 -16.29
C GLN A 241 0.11 3.79 -15.80
N GLY A 242 0.20 2.47 -15.54
CA GLY A 242 1.42 1.81 -15.07
C GLY A 242 1.84 2.28 -13.68
N MET A 243 0.91 2.65 -12.82
CA MET A 243 1.18 3.11 -11.46
C MET A 243 0.19 2.49 -10.49
N GLU A 244 0.70 1.79 -9.48
CA GLU A 244 -0.07 1.34 -8.33
C GLU A 244 -0.60 2.55 -7.56
N LEU A 245 -1.91 2.61 -7.39
CA LEU A 245 -2.60 3.67 -6.65
C LEU A 245 -3.05 3.23 -5.28
N ALA A 246 -3.48 1.97 -5.13
CA ALA A 246 -4.04 1.46 -3.89
C ALA A 246 -3.72 -0.02 -3.71
N ASN A 247 -3.62 -0.44 -2.44
CA ASN A 247 -3.45 -1.83 -2.01
C ASN A 247 -4.43 -2.10 -0.87
N GLY A 248 -5.25 -3.14 -0.99
CA GLY A 248 -6.31 -3.43 -0.03
C GLY A 248 -6.53 -4.91 0.21
N TYR A 249 -7.17 -5.19 1.35
CA TYR A 249 -7.35 -6.53 1.88
C TYR A 249 -8.76 -6.76 2.39
N HIS A 250 -9.23 -8.00 2.33
CA HIS A 250 -10.15 -8.52 3.33
C HIS A 250 -9.29 -8.94 4.52
N GLU A 251 -9.47 -8.28 5.66
CA GLU A 251 -8.49 -8.28 6.75
C GLU A 251 -8.38 -9.62 7.48
N LEU A 252 -7.16 -10.06 7.75
CA LEU A 252 -6.92 -11.21 8.61
C LEU A 252 -7.32 -10.88 10.04
N THR A 253 -8.26 -11.67 10.60
CA THR A 253 -8.77 -11.47 11.96
C THR A 253 -8.18 -12.45 12.97
N ASP A 254 -7.47 -13.49 12.52
CA ASP A 254 -6.83 -14.50 13.39
C ASP A 254 -5.51 -13.97 13.95
N ALA A 255 -5.47 -13.73 15.27
CA ALA A 255 -4.29 -13.23 15.97
C ALA A 255 -3.12 -14.22 15.94
N ASN A 256 -3.39 -15.54 15.95
CA ASN A 256 -2.31 -16.55 15.94
C ASN A 256 -1.66 -16.63 14.57
N GLU A 257 -2.47 -16.64 13.50
CA GLU A 257 -1.95 -16.60 12.13
C GLU A 257 -1.16 -15.30 11.89
N GLN A 258 -1.65 -14.15 12.36
CA GLN A 258 -0.94 -12.88 12.24
C GLN A 258 0.40 -12.88 13.00
N ALA A 259 0.41 -13.44 14.22
CA ALA A 259 1.65 -13.57 14.99
C ALA A 259 2.67 -14.47 14.31
N LYS A 260 2.20 -15.55 13.65
CA LYS A 260 3.05 -16.45 12.87
C LYS A 260 3.68 -15.70 11.68
N ARG A 261 2.90 -14.97 10.88
CA ARG A 261 3.42 -14.17 9.75
C ARG A 261 4.43 -13.13 10.20
N PHE A 262 4.18 -12.44 11.32
CA PHE A 262 5.13 -11.51 11.89
C PHE A 262 6.44 -12.18 12.35
N ALA A 263 6.37 -13.42 12.81
CA ALA A 263 7.56 -14.18 13.16
C ALA A 263 8.36 -14.56 11.89
N GLU A 264 7.68 -14.94 10.82
CA GLU A 264 8.28 -15.22 9.50
C GLU A 264 8.97 -13.98 8.93
N ASP A 265 8.31 -12.82 8.90
CA ASP A 265 8.89 -11.53 8.50
C ASP A 265 10.19 -11.22 9.28
N LYS A 266 10.16 -11.43 10.62
CA LYS A 266 11.33 -11.20 11.47
C LYS A 266 12.49 -12.10 11.08
N MET A 267 12.22 -13.35 10.73
CA MET A 267 13.25 -14.29 10.25
C MET A 267 13.82 -13.86 8.91
N THR A 268 12.96 -13.50 7.96
CA THR A 268 13.37 -12.95 6.66
C THR A 268 14.25 -11.72 6.83
N ARG A 269 13.91 -10.79 7.73
CA ARG A 269 14.76 -9.62 8.04
C ARG A 269 16.15 -10.02 8.55
N ILE A 270 16.24 -11.06 9.38
CA ILE A 270 17.54 -11.56 9.88
C ILE A 270 18.36 -12.16 8.73
N GLU A 271 17.75 -12.95 7.85
CA GLU A 271 18.38 -13.56 6.68
C GLU A 271 18.90 -12.48 5.71
N MET A 272 18.11 -11.44 5.48
CA MET A 272 18.48 -10.27 4.68
C MET A 272 19.48 -9.33 5.37
N ARG A 273 19.86 -9.61 6.64
CA ARG A 273 20.77 -8.78 7.45
C ARG A 273 20.31 -7.34 7.64
N LEU A 274 18.99 -7.12 7.68
CA LEU A 274 18.42 -5.82 7.93
C LEU A 274 18.54 -5.41 9.39
N ALA A 275 18.47 -4.08 9.64
CA ALA A 275 18.55 -3.55 11.00
C ALA A 275 17.49 -4.15 11.93
N ASN A 276 17.89 -4.49 13.15
CA ASN A 276 16.96 -4.95 14.18
C ASN A 276 16.05 -3.78 14.61
N ARG A 277 14.76 -4.09 14.79
CA ARG A 277 13.73 -3.13 15.19
C ARG A 277 12.92 -3.68 16.35
N GLN A 278 12.38 -2.79 17.17
CA GLN A 278 11.32 -3.17 18.11
C GLN A 278 10.00 -3.21 17.33
N PHE A 279 9.32 -4.37 17.36
CA PHE A 279 8.04 -4.55 16.66
C PHE A 279 6.85 -4.19 17.55
N ASP A 280 5.75 -3.77 16.93
CA ASP A 280 4.53 -3.43 17.66
C ASP A 280 3.70 -4.69 17.97
N GLU A 281 3.84 -5.20 19.18
CA GLU A 281 3.07 -6.35 19.67
C GLU A 281 1.65 -5.98 20.11
N ARG A 282 1.31 -4.69 20.19
CA ARG A 282 -0.02 -4.21 20.60
C ARG A 282 -1.10 -4.57 19.58
N LEU A 283 -0.75 -4.67 18.29
CA LEU A 283 -1.68 -5.14 17.27
C LEU A 283 -2.10 -6.59 17.55
N ILE A 284 -1.17 -7.50 17.85
CA ILE A 284 -1.49 -8.90 18.17
C ILE A 284 -2.41 -8.99 19.39
N SER A 285 -2.14 -8.19 20.42
CA SER A 285 -3.00 -8.12 21.60
C SER A 285 -4.41 -7.62 21.27
N ALA A 286 -4.54 -6.65 20.36
CA ALA A 286 -5.82 -6.14 19.90
C ALA A 286 -6.58 -7.18 19.06
N LEU A 287 -5.90 -7.86 18.14
CA LEU A 287 -6.49 -8.95 17.34
C LEU A 287 -7.00 -10.09 18.24
N ALA A 288 -6.26 -10.43 19.28
CA ALA A 288 -6.69 -11.43 20.26
C ALA A 288 -7.93 -11.00 21.06
N HIS A 289 -8.18 -9.69 21.21
CA HIS A 289 -9.42 -9.17 21.78
C HIS A 289 -10.60 -9.30 20.80
N GLY A 290 -10.35 -9.19 19.51
CA GLY A 290 -11.30 -9.38 18.41
C GLY A 290 -11.28 -8.22 17.41
N LEU A 291 -10.90 -8.51 16.18
CA LEU A 291 -11.11 -7.61 15.04
C LEU A 291 -12.43 -7.96 14.38
N PRO A 292 -13.36 -7.00 14.18
CA PRO A 292 -14.57 -7.28 13.39
C PRO A 292 -14.20 -7.71 11.97
N ASP A 293 -15.08 -8.47 11.33
CA ASP A 293 -14.92 -8.74 9.89
C ASP A 293 -14.95 -7.42 9.13
N CYS A 294 -13.91 -7.16 8.34
CA CYS A 294 -13.75 -5.87 7.67
C CYS A 294 -12.79 -5.98 6.48
N ALA A 295 -12.90 -5.02 5.59
CA ALA A 295 -11.93 -4.81 4.52
C ALA A 295 -11.29 -3.42 4.66
N GLY A 296 -9.99 -3.33 4.37
CA GLY A 296 -9.21 -2.11 4.45
C GLY A 296 -8.40 -1.85 3.18
N VAL A 297 -8.10 -0.59 2.91
CA VAL A 297 -7.28 -0.19 1.76
C VAL A 297 -6.50 1.08 2.05
N ALA A 298 -5.28 1.12 1.55
CA ALA A 298 -4.42 2.30 1.51
C ALA A 298 -4.31 2.82 0.07
N LEU A 299 -4.53 4.13 -0.13
CA LEU A 299 -4.46 4.82 -1.42
C LEU A 299 -3.47 5.98 -1.35
N GLY A 300 -2.54 6.01 -2.32
CA GLY A 300 -1.55 7.08 -2.46
C GLY A 300 -2.15 8.34 -3.08
N VAL A 301 -2.50 9.33 -2.26
CA VAL A 301 -3.15 10.58 -2.70
C VAL A 301 -2.26 11.39 -3.65
N ASP A 302 -0.96 11.39 -3.43
CA ASP A 302 -0.02 12.13 -4.27
C ASP A 302 0.07 11.51 -5.68
N ARG A 303 0.08 10.18 -5.78
CA ARG A 303 0.05 9.46 -7.07
C ARG A 303 -1.27 9.71 -7.81
N LEU A 304 -2.41 9.66 -7.12
CA LEU A 304 -3.70 10.01 -7.72
C LEU A 304 -3.71 11.45 -8.22
N LEU A 305 -3.16 12.40 -7.46
CA LEU A 305 -3.08 13.79 -7.88
C LEU A 305 -2.14 13.98 -9.08
N MET A 306 -1.07 13.19 -9.20
CA MET A 306 -0.23 13.19 -10.42
C MET A 306 -1.06 12.86 -11.66
N LEU A 307 -1.90 11.83 -11.60
CA LEU A 307 -2.77 11.44 -12.71
C LEU A 307 -3.81 12.53 -13.03
N ILE A 308 -4.50 13.06 -12.02
CA ILE A 308 -5.50 14.13 -12.19
C ILE A 308 -4.89 15.39 -12.80
N CYS A 309 -3.64 15.70 -12.47
CA CYS A 309 -2.95 16.90 -12.94
C CYS A 309 -2.04 16.64 -14.15
N HIS A 310 -2.00 15.41 -14.68
CA HIS A 310 -1.09 14.99 -15.76
C HIS A 310 0.38 15.34 -15.47
N LYS A 311 0.81 15.10 -14.23
CA LYS A 311 2.18 15.33 -13.77
C LYS A 311 3.01 14.06 -13.89
N SER A 312 4.25 14.20 -14.29
CA SER A 312 5.15 13.06 -14.50
C SER A 312 6.03 12.74 -13.30
N HIS A 313 6.15 13.66 -12.35
CA HIS A 313 7.02 13.55 -11.18
C HIS A 313 6.29 13.96 -9.91
N ILE A 314 6.42 13.19 -8.82
CA ILE A 314 5.73 13.43 -7.56
C ILE A 314 6.06 14.82 -6.95
N ALA A 315 7.24 15.34 -7.18
CA ALA A 315 7.64 16.69 -6.75
C ALA A 315 6.73 17.79 -7.31
N GLU A 316 6.09 17.56 -8.47
CA GLU A 316 5.19 18.53 -9.12
C GLU A 316 3.81 18.63 -8.45
N VAL A 317 3.49 17.71 -7.54
CA VAL A 317 2.23 17.70 -6.77
C VAL A 317 2.45 17.94 -5.27
N LEU A 318 3.69 17.98 -4.80
CA LEU A 318 4.07 18.27 -3.42
C LEU A 318 4.32 19.78 -3.24
N PRO A 319 3.87 20.40 -2.13
CA PRO A 319 4.24 21.78 -1.83
C PRO A 319 5.76 21.99 -1.84
N PHE A 320 6.48 21.11 -1.16
CA PHE A 320 7.93 21.08 -1.13
C PHE A 320 8.40 19.62 -1.27
N ALA A 321 9.16 19.32 -2.30
CA ALA A 321 9.83 18.04 -2.43
C ALA A 321 10.97 17.94 -1.40
N HIS A 322 11.44 16.72 -1.09
CA HIS A 322 12.42 16.47 -0.01
C HIS A 322 13.71 17.32 -0.10
N ASN A 323 14.11 17.73 -1.29
CA ASN A 323 15.27 18.61 -1.50
C ASN A 323 14.96 20.10 -1.32
N ARG A 324 13.72 20.46 -0.99
CA ARG A 324 13.23 21.82 -0.72
C ARG A 324 12.51 21.96 0.62
N ALA A 325 12.21 20.82 1.26
CA ALA A 325 11.55 20.78 2.58
C ALA A 325 12.51 21.18 3.72
#